data_f32df1cd4e9ac08013f1e9957c33c9f7
#
_entry.id   f32df1cd4e9ac08013f1e9957c33c9f7
#
_cell.length_a   1.000
_cell.length_b   1.000
_cell.length_c   1.000
_cell.angle_alpha   90.00
_cell.angle_beta   90.00
_cell.angle_gamma   90.00
#
_symmetry.space_group_name_H-M   'P 1'
#
loop_
_entity.id
_entity.type
_entity.pdbx_description
1 polymer ?
#
loop_
_entity_poly.entity_id
_entity_poly.type
_entity_poly.pdbx_seq_one_letter_code
_entity_poly.pdbx_strand_id
1 'polypeptide(L)'
;MDGYGTTHTDTSTQSVTIPATAATATLTFFLHIDTAETTTTTAFDTLTVQVLNSAGTVLQTLGTFSNLNKAAGYTQRSLPISVTSIKGTTVQIRFTGKEDASLQTSFVIDDVALNVQ
;
A
#
# COMPACT_ATOMS: atom_id res chain seq x y z
N MET A 1 10.05 2.07 2.73
CA MET A 1 9.49 1.59 4.01
C MET A 1 10.19 0.29 4.38
N ASP A 2 10.36 0.05 5.64
CA ASP A 2 11.07 -1.10 6.19
C ASP A 2 12.56 -1.13 5.77
N GLY A 3 13.19 -2.28 5.77
CA GLY A 3 14.61 -2.39 5.41
C GLY A 3 15.54 -2.38 6.61
N TYR A 4 15.03 -2.75 7.78
CA TYR A 4 15.77 -2.69 9.03
C TYR A 4 16.48 -3.99 9.39
N GLY A 5 16.08 -5.12 8.81
CA GLY A 5 16.61 -6.43 9.18
C GLY A 5 16.16 -6.92 10.55
N THR A 6 15.20 -6.26 11.17
CA THR A 6 14.60 -6.61 12.45
C THR A 6 13.09 -6.48 12.37
N THR A 7 12.36 -7.09 13.30
CA THR A 7 10.89 -6.92 13.33
C THR A 7 10.54 -5.44 13.46
N HIS A 8 9.78 -4.94 12.47
CA HIS A 8 9.47 -3.53 12.37
C HIS A 8 8.16 -3.31 11.59
N THR A 9 7.46 -2.22 11.90
CA THR A 9 6.27 -1.79 11.18
C THR A 9 6.36 -0.30 10.90
N ASP A 10 6.28 0.06 9.62
CA ASP A 10 6.22 1.45 9.17
C ASP A 10 4.85 1.72 8.55
N THR A 11 4.35 2.94 8.76
CA THR A 11 3.11 3.39 8.11
C THR A 11 3.31 4.74 7.45
N SER A 12 2.66 4.92 6.30
CA SER A 12 2.53 6.21 5.65
C SER A 12 1.05 6.43 5.35
N THR A 13 0.50 7.54 5.80
CA THR A 13 -0.93 7.82 5.71
C THR A 13 -1.15 9.20 5.10
N GLN A 14 -2.11 9.28 4.18
CA GLN A 14 -2.50 10.55 3.57
C GLN A 14 -4.02 10.66 3.54
N SER A 15 -4.54 11.84 3.93
CA SER A 15 -5.98 12.13 3.87
C SER A 15 -6.34 12.64 2.48
N VAL A 16 -7.49 12.22 1.99
CA VAL A 16 -8.03 12.65 0.70
C VAL A 16 -9.53 12.77 0.78
N THR A 17 -10.10 13.81 0.17
CA THR A 17 -11.54 13.99 0.08
C THR A 17 -12.04 13.43 -1.25
N ILE A 18 -13.01 12.53 -1.19
CA ILE A 18 -13.63 11.94 -2.36
C ILE A 18 -14.86 12.78 -2.73
N PRO A 19 -14.93 13.35 -3.93
CA PRO A 19 -16.09 14.14 -4.34
C PRO A 19 -17.40 13.35 -4.26
N ALA A 20 -18.49 14.03 -3.94
CA ALA A 20 -19.81 13.40 -3.87
C ALA A 20 -20.29 12.88 -5.24
N THR A 21 -19.72 13.40 -6.32
CA THR A 21 -20.04 13.02 -7.71
C THR A 21 -19.14 11.91 -8.24
N ALA A 22 -18.24 11.38 -7.44
CA ALA A 22 -17.28 10.36 -7.88
C ALA A 22 -18.00 9.07 -8.28
N ALA A 23 -17.69 8.57 -9.46
CA ALA A 23 -18.18 7.28 -9.95
C ALA A 23 -17.10 6.19 -9.82
N THR A 24 -15.82 6.57 -9.99
CA THR A 24 -14.68 5.66 -9.91
C THR A 24 -13.51 6.32 -9.21
N ALA A 25 -12.67 5.51 -8.57
CA ALA A 25 -11.38 5.95 -8.05
C ALA A 25 -10.35 4.86 -8.26
N THR A 26 -9.13 5.24 -8.64
CA THR A 26 -8.03 4.31 -8.85
C THR A 26 -6.77 4.90 -8.22
N LEU A 27 -6.13 4.13 -7.36
CA LEU A 27 -4.83 4.47 -6.79
C LEU A 27 -3.74 3.85 -7.64
N THR A 28 -2.80 4.66 -8.11
CA THR A 28 -1.64 4.19 -8.86
C THR A 28 -0.35 4.59 -8.16
N PHE A 29 0.64 3.74 -8.23
CA PHE A 29 1.97 4.02 -7.70
C PHE A 29 3.00 3.09 -8.35
N PHE A 30 4.26 3.49 -8.28
CA PHE A 30 5.37 2.64 -8.68
C PHE A 30 5.96 1.99 -7.43
N LEU A 31 6.12 0.68 -7.48
CA LEU A 31 6.62 -0.12 -6.36
C LEU A 31 7.90 -0.85 -6.78
N HIS A 32 8.93 -0.70 -5.96
CA HIS A 32 10.14 -1.50 -6.03
C HIS A 32 10.32 -2.24 -4.70
N ILE A 33 10.54 -3.54 -4.78
CA ILE A 33 10.77 -4.37 -3.60
C ILE A 33 12.20 -4.89 -3.66
N ASP A 34 13.02 -4.41 -2.73
CA ASP A 34 14.41 -4.84 -2.56
C ASP A 34 14.47 -5.72 -1.33
N THR A 35 14.85 -6.98 -1.51
CA THR A 35 14.84 -7.95 -0.41
C THR A 35 16.06 -8.83 -0.41
N ALA A 36 16.56 -9.15 0.79
CA ALA A 36 17.56 -10.17 1.03
C ALA A 36 16.94 -11.57 1.20
N GLU A 37 15.60 -11.66 1.27
CA GLU A 37 14.91 -12.95 1.37
C GLU A 37 15.12 -13.76 0.09
N THR A 38 15.45 -15.04 0.24
CA THR A 38 15.73 -15.94 -0.88
C THR A 38 14.60 -16.94 -1.12
N THR A 39 13.61 -16.99 -0.25
CA THR A 39 12.46 -17.89 -0.39
C THR A 39 11.61 -17.50 -1.59
N THR A 40 10.99 -18.48 -2.23
CA THR A 40 10.02 -18.29 -3.31
C THR A 40 8.60 -18.68 -2.90
N THR A 41 8.41 -19.12 -1.66
CA THR A 41 7.13 -19.66 -1.19
C THR A 41 6.61 -19.03 0.09
N THR A 42 7.45 -18.33 0.87
CA THR A 42 7.06 -17.80 2.17
C THR A 42 7.15 -16.26 2.17
N ALA A 43 6.04 -15.61 2.47
CA ALA A 43 5.99 -14.15 2.63
C ALA A 43 6.34 -13.79 4.08
N PHE A 44 7.58 -13.34 4.31
CA PHE A 44 8.04 -12.90 5.62
C PHE A 44 7.75 -11.42 5.86
N ASP A 45 7.82 -10.61 4.80
CA ASP A 45 7.67 -9.16 4.87
C ASP A 45 6.53 -8.75 3.97
N THR A 46 5.69 -7.82 4.43
CA THR A 46 4.47 -7.44 3.69
C THR A 46 4.31 -5.94 3.62
N LEU A 47 3.72 -5.48 2.50
CA LEU A 47 3.22 -4.13 2.34
C LEU A 47 1.72 -4.23 2.08
N THR A 48 0.91 -3.57 2.93
CA THR A 48 -0.55 -3.55 2.79
C THR A 48 -1.00 -2.14 2.46
N VAL A 49 -1.91 -2.02 1.49
CA VAL A 49 -2.49 -0.74 1.07
C VAL A 49 -3.98 -0.75 1.41
N GLN A 50 -4.42 0.23 2.21
CA GLN A 50 -5.77 0.26 2.76
C GLN A 50 -6.39 1.65 2.66
N VAL A 51 -7.73 1.67 2.60
CA VAL A 51 -8.55 2.88 2.76
C VAL A 51 -9.20 2.84 4.12
N LEU A 52 -9.07 3.92 4.87
CA LEU A 52 -9.63 4.07 6.22
C LEU A 52 -10.55 5.28 6.25
N ASN A 53 -11.52 5.28 7.18
CA ASN A 53 -12.28 6.49 7.44
C ASN A 53 -11.46 7.48 8.32
N SER A 54 -12.02 8.65 8.59
CA SER A 54 -11.32 9.68 9.38
C SER A 54 -11.07 9.26 10.83
N ALA A 55 -11.80 8.27 11.33
CA ALA A 55 -11.59 7.71 12.67
C ALA A 55 -10.51 6.63 12.70
N GLY A 56 -9.96 6.23 11.55
CA GLY A 56 -8.92 5.21 11.46
C GLY A 56 -9.45 3.78 11.27
N THR A 57 -10.73 3.62 11.00
CA THR A 57 -11.33 2.30 10.74
C THR A 57 -11.05 1.89 9.30
N VAL A 58 -10.55 0.69 9.10
CA VAL A 58 -10.28 0.15 7.76
C VAL A 58 -11.59 -0.13 7.04
N LEU A 59 -11.77 0.51 5.89
CA LEU A 59 -12.95 0.35 5.04
C LEU A 59 -12.70 -0.64 3.91
N GLN A 60 -11.50 -0.61 3.33
CA GLN A 60 -11.11 -1.46 2.21
C GLN A 60 -9.63 -1.81 2.33
N THR A 61 -9.28 -3.04 1.97
CA THR A 61 -7.89 -3.43 1.73
C THR A 61 -7.72 -3.56 0.23
N LEU A 62 -6.89 -2.70 -0.35
CA LEU A 62 -6.72 -2.60 -1.79
C LEU A 62 -5.76 -3.64 -2.34
N GLY A 63 -4.74 -3.97 -1.58
CA GLY A 63 -3.75 -4.94 -2.00
C GLY A 63 -2.72 -5.24 -0.93
N THR A 64 -2.08 -6.39 -1.05
CA THR A 64 -0.97 -6.80 -0.18
C THR A 64 0.16 -7.32 -1.07
N PHE A 65 1.36 -6.79 -0.84
CA PHE A 65 2.58 -7.18 -1.54
C PHE A 65 3.57 -7.74 -0.53
N SER A 66 4.52 -8.55 -0.99
CA SER A 66 5.49 -9.19 -0.09
C SER A 66 6.86 -9.28 -0.75
N ASN A 67 7.82 -9.83 0.00
CA ASN A 67 9.14 -10.18 -0.53
C ASN A 67 9.03 -11.13 -1.75
N LEU A 68 7.93 -11.87 -1.89
CA LEU A 68 7.70 -12.75 -3.03
C LEU A 68 7.40 -11.99 -4.33
N ASN A 69 7.03 -10.71 -4.25
CA ASN A 69 6.71 -9.86 -5.40
C ASN A 69 7.93 -9.06 -5.89
N LYS A 70 9.12 -9.40 -5.47
CA LYS A 70 10.34 -8.69 -5.86
C LYS A 70 10.54 -8.71 -7.37
N ALA A 71 11.04 -7.60 -7.90
CA ALA A 71 11.36 -7.45 -9.31
C ALA A 71 12.52 -6.47 -9.47
N ALA A 72 13.25 -6.56 -10.58
CA ALA A 72 14.28 -5.59 -10.90
C ALA A 72 13.64 -4.28 -11.33
N GLY A 73 13.86 -3.20 -10.58
CA GLY A 73 13.31 -1.89 -10.87
C GLY A 73 11.89 -1.72 -10.35
N TYR A 74 11.23 -0.64 -10.78
CA TYR A 74 9.90 -0.27 -10.34
C TYR A 74 8.83 -0.92 -11.21
N THR A 75 7.75 -1.37 -10.58
CA THR A 75 6.57 -1.90 -11.25
C THR A 75 5.38 -1.00 -10.91
N GLN A 76 4.65 -0.54 -11.92
CA GLN A 76 3.44 0.24 -11.68
C GLN A 76 2.31 -0.66 -11.18
N ARG A 77 1.64 -0.19 -10.12
CA ARG A 77 0.47 -0.85 -9.55
C ARG A 77 -0.74 0.06 -9.69
N SER A 78 -1.87 -0.50 -10.06
CA SER A 78 -3.16 0.19 -10.16
C SER A 78 -4.16 -0.57 -9.31
N LEU A 79 -4.70 0.09 -8.29
CA LEU A 79 -5.63 -0.52 -7.34
C LEU A 79 -6.97 0.21 -7.40
N PRO A 80 -8.05 -0.44 -7.81
CA PRO A 80 -9.37 0.19 -7.83
C PRO A 80 -9.89 0.38 -6.41
N ILE A 81 -10.57 1.50 -6.18
CA ILE A 81 -11.20 1.83 -4.91
C ILE A 81 -12.71 1.91 -5.13
N SER A 82 -13.49 1.20 -4.33
CA SER A 82 -14.95 1.33 -4.36
C SER A 82 -15.33 2.67 -3.75
N VAL A 83 -16.06 3.52 -4.49
CA VAL A 83 -16.46 4.85 -4.03
C VAL A 83 -17.88 4.91 -3.50
N THR A 84 -18.65 3.85 -3.65
CA THR A 84 -20.09 3.83 -3.32
C THR A 84 -20.36 4.29 -1.89
N SER A 85 -19.56 3.85 -0.91
CA SER A 85 -19.74 4.18 0.50
C SER A 85 -18.92 5.36 0.98
N ILE A 86 -17.96 5.86 0.16
CA ILE A 86 -17.00 6.90 0.60
C ILE A 86 -17.12 8.21 -0.18
N LYS A 87 -17.88 8.25 -1.28
CA LYS A 87 -18.05 9.51 -2.02
C LYS A 87 -18.65 10.58 -1.12
N GLY A 88 -18.14 11.80 -1.25
CA GLY A 88 -18.53 12.92 -0.41
C GLY A 88 -17.93 12.92 0.99
N THR A 89 -16.98 12.02 1.27
CA THR A 89 -16.32 11.94 2.58
C THR A 89 -14.81 12.11 2.45
N THR A 90 -14.15 12.37 3.58
CA THR A 90 -12.69 12.37 3.66
C THR A 90 -12.24 11.02 4.20
N VAL A 91 -11.34 10.39 3.46
CA VAL A 91 -10.76 9.09 3.83
C VAL A 91 -9.24 9.19 3.92
N GLN A 92 -8.63 8.14 4.47
CA GLN A 92 -7.18 8.03 4.54
C GLN A 92 -6.72 6.87 3.67
N ILE A 93 -5.64 7.08 2.92
CA ILE A 93 -4.94 6.02 2.21
C ILE A 93 -3.72 5.67 3.06
N ARG A 94 -3.59 4.41 3.46
CA ARG A 94 -2.49 3.97 4.31
C ARG A 94 -1.69 2.87 3.64
N PHE A 95 -0.38 3.07 3.63
CA PHE A 95 0.60 2.03 3.29
C PHE A 95 1.22 1.54 4.59
N THR A 96 1.16 0.23 4.85
CA THR A 96 1.74 -0.37 6.05
C THR A 96 2.75 -1.42 5.63
N GLY A 97 4.01 -1.19 5.97
CA GLY A 97 5.09 -2.16 5.77
C GLY A 97 5.38 -2.90 7.07
N LYS A 98 5.35 -4.22 7.04
CA LYS A 98 5.75 -5.09 8.15
C LYS A 98 6.93 -5.93 7.74
N GLU A 99 7.97 -5.95 8.56
CA GLU A 99 9.19 -6.72 8.35
C GLU A 99 9.38 -7.67 9.53
N ASP A 100 9.66 -8.94 9.24
CA ASP A 100 10.04 -9.86 10.31
C ASP A 100 11.53 -9.74 10.64
N ALA A 101 12.02 -10.55 11.58
CA ALA A 101 13.40 -10.45 12.08
C ALA A 101 14.40 -11.29 11.28
N SER A 102 14.01 -11.87 10.12
CA SER A 102 14.90 -12.79 9.40
C SER A 102 15.85 -12.04 8.45
N LEU A 103 15.39 -11.51 7.34
CA LEU A 103 16.20 -10.81 6.35
C LEU A 103 15.53 -9.52 5.93
N GLN A 104 16.34 -8.57 5.49
CA GLN A 104 15.89 -7.22 5.15
C GLN A 104 15.04 -7.20 3.89
N THR A 105 13.93 -6.47 3.92
CA THR A 105 13.12 -6.13 2.76
C THR A 105 12.74 -4.66 2.83
N SER A 106 13.01 -3.91 1.75
CA SER A 106 12.59 -2.52 1.60
C SER A 106 11.49 -2.41 0.56
N PHE A 107 10.42 -1.73 0.92
CA PHE A 107 9.35 -1.38 -0.02
C PHE A 107 9.51 0.10 -0.38
N VAL A 108 9.85 0.39 -1.64
CA VAL A 108 10.03 1.76 -2.12
C VAL A 108 8.84 2.12 -2.98
N ILE A 109 8.14 3.16 -2.59
CA ILE A 109 6.90 3.62 -3.23
C ILE A 109 7.17 5.01 -3.80
N ASP A 110 6.82 5.19 -5.08
CA ASP A 110 7.04 6.45 -5.78
C ASP A 110 5.87 6.79 -6.69
N ASP A 111 5.73 8.06 -7.03
CA ASP A 111 4.71 8.58 -7.96
C ASP A 111 3.30 8.12 -7.60
N VAL A 112 2.92 8.31 -6.33
CA VAL A 112 1.58 7.96 -5.85
C VAL A 112 0.57 8.96 -6.40
N ALA A 113 -0.46 8.45 -7.07
CA ALA A 113 -1.53 9.27 -7.61
C ALA A 113 -2.89 8.62 -7.35
N LEU A 114 -3.89 9.45 -7.05
CA LEU A 114 -5.28 9.03 -6.93
C LEU A 114 -6.08 9.70 -8.04
N ASN A 115 -6.62 8.89 -8.95
CA ASN A 115 -7.45 9.34 -10.05
C ASN A 115 -8.91 9.09 -9.70
N VAL A 116 -9.70 10.16 -9.65
CA VAL A 116 -11.12 10.10 -9.31
C VAL A 116 -11.92 10.66 -10.46
N GLN A 117 -12.92 9.91 -10.92
CA GLN A 117 -13.77 10.30 -12.02
C GLN A 117 -15.25 10.20 -11.68
#